data_2b8c85552343b78784a6dd99aaa297f9
#
_entry.id   2b8c85552343b78784a6dd99aaa297f9
#
_cell.length_a   1.000
_cell.length_b   1.000
_cell.length_c   1.000
_cell.angle_alpha   90.00
_cell.angle_beta   90.00
_cell.angle_gamma   90.00
#
_symmetry.space_group_name_H-M   'P 1'
#
loop_
_entity.id
_entity.type
_entity.pdbx_description
1 polymer ?
#
loop_
_entity_poly.entity_id
_entity_poly.type
_entity_poly.pdbx_seq_one_letter_code
_entity_poly.pdbx_strand_id
1 'polypeptide(L)'
;MADVSSLDVKLYVKRRPLLRLDVCPFAVAYGALHGAAWAAPSPPVAALVAIPVVLTLHLFVFLSTRWSVACKCLVAYRRVSNTKTATHALATPADAKFRELVALARDAARGGAHFSFQRRVFVADGGAWAPLAPTTDGPLAGYCGARGLETEAAAEAARRRWGPNAFDIPDPTFGELFEEHYLAPFFVFQVFCCALWSLDEYWLYSCVTLCMLLLFEATLCFQRLRSLEHLRAMRRPPRLVYALRLGAWRPCLSDDLVPGDVCSLAAPSRSRPARGGVGTGGATIPCDCLLLDGAAVVNEAMLTGESVPQRKEGAVLADRDATGAVAGALLVDTAHRRHVLFGGTDLIDATPGAPAAPQPVVDDGRDLDDDDLPLGMTVREPARAAPPDRGIVVVVLRTGFETAQGQLMRTILFATERVLGSSETGRFIGTLLVFAVCASAYVLREGLRDPDRNRFKLCLHCVLIVTSVVPPELPMELSLAVTNSLAALAKSAVYCTEPFRIAFAGALDVCCFDKTGTLTSDELAVRGVACEPLDALALAK
;
A
#
# COMPACT_ATOMS: atom_id res chain seq x y z
N MET A 1 5.64 14.56 -1.74
CA MET A 1 5.61 13.29 -1.00
C MET A 1 5.45 13.61 0.46
N ALA A 2 4.43 13.11 1.15
CA ALA A 2 4.39 13.23 2.60
C ALA A 2 5.54 12.36 3.14
N ASP A 3 6.48 13.01 3.80
CA ASP A 3 7.62 12.34 4.41
C ASP A 3 7.11 11.45 5.57
N VAL A 4 6.99 10.14 5.31
CA VAL A 4 6.56 9.13 6.30
C VAL A 4 7.64 8.91 7.37
N SER A 5 8.75 9.64 7.32
CA SER A 5 9.82 9.56 8.31
C SER A 5 9.43 10.15 9.68
N SER A 6 8.42 11.04 9.74
CA SER A 6 7.91 11.61 11.00
C SER A 6 6.49 11.11 11.29
N LEU A 7 6.40 9.98 11.99
CA LEU A 7 5.14 9.39 12.41
C LEU A 7 4.89 9.70 13.90
N ASP A 8 3.77 10.36 14.23
CA ASP A 8 3.32 10.47 15.63
C ASP A 8 2.65 9.15 16.03
N VAL A 9 3.25 8.44 16.98
CA VAL A 9 2.77 7.12 17.42
C VAL A 9 2.33 7.18 18.87
N LYS A 10 1.06 6.86 19.11
CA LYS A 10 0.50 6.75 20.47
C LYS A 10 0.17 5.30 20.77
N LEU A 11 0.59 4.82 21.94
CA LEU A 11 0.45 3.43 22.34
C LEU A 11 -0.83 3.19 23.13
N TYR A 12 -1.48 2.06 22.83
CA TYR A 12 -2.73 1.66 23.43
C TYR A 12 -2.75 0.19 23.86
N VAL A 13 -3.55 -0.08 24.89
CA VAL A 13 -3.88 -1.45 25.36
C VAL A 13 -5.37 -1.65 25.17
N LYS A 14 -5.77 -2.79 24.61
CA LYS A 14 -7.18 -3.16 24.47
C LYS A 14 -7.79 -3.39 25.86
N ARG A 15 -8.92 -2.75 26.16
CA ARG A 15 -9.67 -2.96 27.41
C ARG A 15 -10.23 -4.38 27.44
N ARG A 16 -10.36 -4.96 28.65
CA ARG A 16 -11.10 -6.21 28.82
C ARG A 16 -12.55 -6.02 28.34
N PRO A 17 -13.21 -7.02 27.73
CA PRO A 17 -14.54 -6.86 27.15
C PRO A 17 -15.56 -6.23 28.10
N LEU A 18 -15.60 -6.67 29.37
CA LEU A 18 -16.51 -6.17 30.40
C LEU A 18 -16.19 -4.74 30.90
N LEU A 19 -14.99 -4.22 30.65
CA LEU A 19 -14.56 -2.87 31.05
C LEU A 19 -14.57 -1.87 29.86
N ARG A 20 -15.08 -2.27 28.74
CA ARG A 20 -15.26 -1.39 27.59
C ARG A 20 -16.39 -0.40 27.84
N LEU A 21 -16.24 0.85 27.39
CA LEU A 21 -17.25 1.89 27.60
C LEU A 21 -18.49 1.71 26.72
N ASP A 22 -18.44 0.87 25.70
CA ASP A 22 -19.60 0.46 24.90
C ASP A 22 -20.32 -0.78 25.46
N VAL A 23 -19.80 -1.43 26.48
CA VAL A 23 -20.40 -2.63 27.09
C VAL A 23 -20.86 -2.36 28.51
N CYS A 24 -19.95 -1.95 29.38
CA CYS A 24 -20.20 -1.84 30.84
C CYS A 24 -21.38 -0.90 31.19
N PRO A 25 -21.45 0.36 30.70
CA PRO A 25 -22.54 1.26 31.05
C PRO A 25 -23.90 0.75 30.53
N PHE A 26 -23.91 0.16 29.33
CA PHE A 26 -25.13 -0.37 28.74
C PHE A 26 -25.61 -1.66 29.41
N ALA A 27 -24.69 -2.54 29.82
CA ALA A 27 -25.04 -3.72 30.60
C ALA A 27 -25.70 -3.34 31.93
N VAL A 28 -25.18 -2.32 32.62
CA VAL A 28 -25.78 -1.77 33.85
C VAL A 28 -27.14 -1.15 33.55
N ALA A 29 -27.26 -0.34 32.50
CA ALA A 29 -28.53 0.30 32.12
C ALA A 29 -29.62 -0.73 31.78
N TYR A 30 -29.29 -1.75 30.98
CA TYR A 30 -30.24 -2.83 30.66
C TYR A 30 -30.61 -3.64 31.88
N GLY A 31 -29.66 -3.95 32.77
CA GLY A 31 -29.94 -4.63 34.04
C GLY A 31 -30.89 -3.85 34.95
N ALA A 32 -30.68 -2.53 35.07
CA ALA A 32 -31.53 -1.64 35.84
C ALA A 32 -32.95 -1.53 35.24
N LEU A 33 -33.06 -1.36 33.90
CA LEU A 33 -34.35 -1.28 33.21
C LEU A 33 -35.11 -2.59 33.29
N HIS A 34 -34.43 -3.73 33.16
CA HIS A 34 -35.04 -5.05 33.30
C HIS A 34 -35.53 -5.29 34.73
N GLY A 35 -34.69 -4.97 35.73
CA GLY A 35 -35.08 -5.06 37.13
C GLY A 35 -36.30 -4.19 37.49
N ALA A 36 -36.34 -2.94 36.97
CA ALA A 36 -37.48 -2.06 37.16
C ALA A 36 -38.77 -2.57 36.46
N ALA A 37 -38.63 -3.19 35.29
CA ALA A 37 -39.77 -3.77 34.58
C ALA A 37 -40.33 -5.03 35.29
N TRP A 38 -39.50 -5.83 35.96
CA TRP A 38 -39.91 -7.03 36.67
C TRP A 38 -40.43 -6.75 38.08
N ALA A 39 -40.01 -5.65 38.70
CA ALA A 39 -40.44 -5.29 40.06
C ALA A 39 -41.84 -4.68 40.14
N ALA A 40 -42.45 -4.28 39.02
CA ALA A 40 -43.75 -3.66 38.92
C ALA A 40 -44.79 -4.63 38.31
N PRO A 41 -46.03 -4.67 38.81
CA PRO A 41 -47.11 -5.52 38.25
C PRO A 41 -47.51 -5.10 36.81
N SER A 42 -47.21 -3.87 36.42
CA SER A 42 -47.24 -3.40 35.03
C SER A 42 -45.97 -2.58 34.75
N PRO A 43 -45.29 -2.77 33.59
CA PRO A 43 -44.07 -2.03 33.31
C PRO A 43 -44.38 -0.51 33.28
N PRO A 44 -43.62 0.31 34.03
CA PRO A 44 -43.86 1.74 34.05
C PRO A 44 -43.61 2.32 32.65
N VAL A 45 -44.47 3.24 32.20
CA VAL A 45 -44.35 3.89 30.87
C VAL A 45 -42.94 4.45 30.63
N ALA A 46 -42.31 4.93 31.71
CA ALA A 46 -40.92 5.40 31.66
C ALA A 46 -39.92 4.30 31.20
N ALA A 47 -40.12 3.05 31.62
CA ALA A 47 -39.26 1.94 31.22
C ALA A 47 -39.47 1.56 29.74
N LEU A 48 -40.73 1.59 29.26
CA LEU A 48 -41.06 1.33 27.86
C LEU A 48 -40.43 2.37 26.94
N VAL A 49 -40.31 3.64 27.37
CA VAL A 49 -39.63 4.69 26.60
C VAL A 49 -38.11 4.61 26.73
N ALA A 50 -37.60 4.27 27.92
CA ALA A 50 -36.18 4.22 28.20
C ALA A 50 -35.46 3.09 27.43
N ILE A 51 -36.11 1.92 27.24
CA ILE A 51 -35.50 0.79 26.50
C ILE A 51 -35.09 1.17 25.07
N PRO A 52 -35.98 1.71 24.20
CA PRO A 52 -35.57 2.11 22.83
C PRO A 52 -34.55 3.25 22.85
N VAL A 53 -34.60 4.17 23.80
CA VAL A 53 -33.61 5.24 23.94
C VAL A 53 -32.22 4.69 24.24
N VAL A 54 -32.11 3.78 25.21
CA VAL A 54 -30.84 3.15 25.59
C VAL A 54 -30.33 2.27 24.45
N LEU A 55 -31.23 1.56 23.74
CA LEU A 55 -30.86 0.75 22.57
C LEU A 55 -30.29 1.63 21.44
N THR A 56 -30.95 2.73 21.13
CA THR A 56 -30.51 3.68 20.10
C THR A 56 -29.16 4.30 20.47
N LEU A 57 -28.98 4.69 21.73
CA LEU A 57 -27.70 5.24 22.21
C LEU A 57 -26.58 4.21 22.15
N HIS A 58 -26.87 2.95 22.54
CA HIS A 58 -25.91 1.86 22.47
C HIS A 58 -25.49 1.59 21.00
N LEU A 59 -26.46 1.50 20.10
CA LEU A 59 -26.21 1.35 18.68
C LEU A 59 -25.36 2.50 18.12
N PHE A 60 -25.68 3.74 18.50
CA PHE A 60 -24.92 4.92 18.09
C PHE A 60 -23.48 4.90 18.61
N VAL A 61 -23.25 4.53 19.86
CA VAL A 61 -21.91 4.37 20.42
C VAL A 61 -21.15 3.26 19.71
N PHE A 62 -21.79 2.11 19.47
CA PHE A 62 -21.20 1.00 18.70
C PHE A 62 -20.78 1.45 17.29
N LEU A 63 -21.65 2.10 16.54
CA LEU A 63 -21.37 2.61 15.19
C LEU A 63 -20.27 3.68 15.21
N SER A 64 -20.28 4.59 16.20
CA SER A 64 -19.25 5.62 16.36
C SER A 64 -17.85 5.00 16.52
N THR A 65 -17.72 3.83 17.15
CA THR A 65 -16.44 3.11 17.25
C THR A 65 -15.96 2.53 15.90
N ARG A 66 -16.88 2.31 14.96
CA ARG A 66 -16.56 1.86 13.60
C ARG A 66 -16.21 3.04 12.71
N TRP A 67 -16.89 4.17 12.86
CA TRP A 67 -16.73 5.36 12.02
C TRP A 67 -15.53 6.22 12.39
N SER A 68 -15.13 6.22 13.66
CA SER A 68 -14.05 7.07 14.14
C SER A 68 -13.01 6.29 14.94
N VAL A 69 -11.76 6.33 14.42
CA VAL A 69 -10.61 5.75 15.15
C VAL A 69 -10.43 6.40 16.52
N ALA A 70 -10.73 7.70 16.65
CA ALA A 70 -10.67 8.42 17.93
C ALA A 70 -11.69 7.86 18.94
N CYS A 71 -12.95 7.67 18.51
CA CYS A 71 -13.99 7.04 19.34
C CYS A 71 -13.62 5.61 19.70
N LYS A 72 -13.11 4.84 18.74
CA LYS A 72 -12.62 3.47 18.98
C LYS A 72 -11.53 3.43 20.04
N CYS A 73 -10.56 4.34 19.97
CA CYS A 73 -9.49 4.44 20.96
C CYS A 73 -10.01 4.84 22.34
N LEU A 74 -10.96 5.77 22.42
CA LEU A 74 -11.56 6.21 23.69
C LEU A 74 -12.36 5.10 24.36
N VAL A 75 -13.19 4.40 23.61
CA VAL A 75 -14.17 3.44 24.09
C VAL A 75 -13.55 2.07 24.39
N ALA A 76 -12.81 1.52 23.44
CA ALA A 76 -12.33 0.12 23.49
C ALA A 76 -10.88 -0.02 23.95
N TYR A 77 -10.12 1.09 24.04
CA TYR A 77 -8.70 1.05 24.37
C TYR A 77 -8.34 2.01 25.50
N ARG A 78 -7.16 1.81 26.10
CA ARG A 78 -6.58 2.69 27.11
C ARG A 78 -5.19 3.11 26.64
N ARG A 79 -4.88 4.39 26.69
CA ARG A 79 -3.56 4.92 26.35
C ARG A 79 -2.53 4.45 27.39
N VAL A 80 -1.34 4.05 26.93
CA VAL A 80 -0.20 3.62 27.74
C VAL A 80 1.08 4.24 27.20
N SER A 81 2.08 4.40 28.06
CA SER A 81 3.39 4.95 27.64
C SER A 81 4.43 3.85 27.40
N ASN A 82 4.21 2.65 27.95
CA ASN A 82 5.20 1.58 27.91
C ASN A 82 4.95 0.64 26.71
N THR A 83 5.95 0.49 25.85
CA THR A 83 5.93 -0.42 24.68
C THR A 83 5.75 -1.88 25.08
N LYS A 84 6.23 -2.29 26.28
CA LYS A 84 6.10 -3.68 26.76
C LYS A 84 4.65 -4.09 27.06
N THR A 85 3.82 -3.15 27.48
CA THR A 85 2.41 -3.42 27.83
C THR A 85 1.45 -3.10 26.69
N ALA A 86 1.86 -2.28 25.73
CA ALA A 86 1.03 -1.88 24.60
C ALA A 86 0.68 -3.08 23.70
N THR A 87 -0.56 -3.11 23.22
CA THR A 87 -1.06 -4.11 22.25
C THR A 87 -1.32 -3.52 20.89
N HIS A 88 -1.49 -2.21 20.79
CA HIS A 88 -1.78 -1.49 19.55
C HIS A 88 -1.02 -0.15 19.53
N ALA A 89 -0.75 0.32 18.34
CA ALA A 89 -0.18 1.63 18.06
C ALA A 89 -1.14 2.43 17.18
N LEU A 90 -1.41 3.67 17.55
CA LEU A 90 -2.12 4.63 16.70
C LEU A 90 -1.07 5.40 15.90
N ALA A 91 -0.97 5.09 14.63
CA ALA A 91 -0.07 5.75 13.69
C ALA A 91 -0.77 6.97 13.07
N THR A 92 -0.12 8.14 13.18
CA THR A 92 -0.62 9.39 12.62
C THR A 92 0.49 10.02 11.78
N PRO A 93 0.37 10.12 10.44
CA PRO A 93 1.31 10.84 9.58
C PRO A 93 1.35 12.33 9.92
N ALA A 94 2.43 13.01 9.52
CA ALA A 94 2.62 14.44 9.78
C ALA A 94 1.50 15.33 9.19
N ASP A 95 0.90 14.93 8.07
CA ASP A 95 -0.23 15.61 7.46
C ASP A 95 -1.57 15.42 8.19
N ALA A 96 -1.60 14.60 9.25
CA ALA A 96 -2.71 14.32 10.18
C ALA A 96 -4.06 13.91 9.52
N LYS A 97 -4.10 13.70 8.20
CA LYS A 97 -5.35 13.43 7.45
C LYS A 97 -5.85 11.99 7.63
N PHE A 98 -4.95 11.07 7.93
CA PHE A 98 -5.27 9.66 8.09
C PHE A 98 -4.67 9.12 9.40
N ARG A 99 -5.46 8.40 10.17
CA ARG A 99 -5.04 7.76 11.43
C ARG A 99 -5.45 6.31 11.41
N GLU A 100 -4.52 5.45 11.71
CA GLU A 100 -4.78 4.01 11.74
C GLU A 100 -4.35 3.41 13.08
N LEU A 101 -5.21 2.55 13.64
CA LEU A 101 -4.91 1.79 14.83
C LEU A 101 -4.44 0.39 14.43
N VAL A 102 -3.14 0.16 14.49
CA VAL A 102 -2.48 -1.07 14.06
C VAL A 102 -2.09 -1.95 15.24
N ALA A 103 -2.09 -3.26 15.04
CA ALA A 103 -1.63 -4.20 16.06
C ALA A 103 -0.11 -4.11 16.24
N LEU A 104 0.34 -4.13 17.50
CA LEU A 104 1.75 -4.17 17.84
C LEU A 104 2.19 -5.62 18.02
N ALA A 105 3.12 -6.06 17.20
CA ALA A 105 3.77 -7.36 17.33
C ALA A 105 5.13 -7.24 18.01
N ARG A 106 5.65 -8.36 18.50
CA ARG A 106 6.97 -8.43 19.13
C ARG A 106 7.73 -9.61 18.56
N ASP A 107 8.83 -9.31 17.90
CA ASP A 107 9.71 -10.31 17.33
C ASP A 107 11.17 -9.85 17.51
N ALA A 108 11.97 -10.69 18.14
CA ALA A 108 13.40 -10.42 18.34
C ALA A 108 14.15 -10.30 17.01
N ALA A 109 13.75 -11.06 15.98
CA ALA A 109 14.37 -11.00 14.64
C ALA A 109 14.19 -9.63 13.97
N ARG A 110 13.09 -8.92 14.28
CA ARG A 110 12.79 -7.58 13.78
C ARG A 110 13.25 -6.44 14.69
N GLY A 111 13.97 -6.74 15.77
CA GLY A 111 14.47 -5.73 16.71
C GLY A 111 13.51 -5.42 17.85
N GLY A 112 12.50 -6.26 18.10
CA GLY A 112 11.60 -6.14 19.24
C GLY A 112 10.17 -5.75 18.90
N ALA A 113 9.65 -4.67 19.52
CA ALA A 113 8.29 -4.20 19.26
C ALA A 113 8.21 -3.54 17.88
N HIS A 114 7.29 -3.99 17.04
CA HIS A 114 7.10 -3.47 15.70
C HIS A 114 5.62 -3.48 15.28
N PHE A 115 5.28 -2.65 14.32
CA PHE A 115 3.97 -2.64 13.65
C PHE A 115 4.13 -2.35 12.15
N SER A 116 3.15 -2.74 11.35
CA SER A 116 3.09 -2.42 9.93
C SER A 116 2.08 -1.31 9.69
N PHE A 117 2.52 -0.23 9.02
CA PHE A 117 1.66 0.87 8.60
C PHE A 117 1.92 1.17 7.13
N GLN A 118 0.87 1.19 6.34
CA GLN A 118 0.95 1.36 4.87
C GLN A 118 2.00 0.43 4.22
N ARG A 119 2.00 -0.84 4.62
CA ARG A 119 2.95 -1.88 4.15
C ARG A 119 4.42 -1.63 4.50
N ARG A 120 4.71 -0.67 5.35
CA ARG A 120 6.04 -0.43 5.90
C ARG A 120 6.10 -0.88 7.36
N VAL A 121 7.15 -1.57 7.72
CA VAL A 121 7.36 -2.01 9.11
C VAL A 121 8.10 -0.91 9.87
N PHE A 122 7.58 -0.55 11.05
CA PHE A 122 8.21 0.39 11.97
C PHE A 122 8.62 -0.35 13.24
N VAL A 123 9.83 -0.08 13.70
CA VAL A 123 10.43 -0.71 14.89
C VAL A 123 10.70 0.35 15.94
N ALA A 124 10.52 0.00 17.21
CA ALA A 124 10.86 0.87 18.32
C ALA A 124 12.40 0.93 18.49
N ASP A 125 12.97 2.11 18.31
CA ASP A 125 14.39 2.37 18.51
C ASP A 125 14.58 3.57 19.43
N GLY A 126 15.25 3.38 20.57
CA GLY A 126 15.60 4.45 21.52
C GLY A 126 14.44 5.34 22.01
N GLY A 127 13.17 4.87 21.93
CA GLY A 127 11.97 5.64 22.28
C GLY A 127 11.29 6.33 21.09
N ALA A 128 11.89 6.31 19.91
CA ALA A 128 11.30 6.72 18.64
C ALA A 128 10.86 5.49 17.81
N TRP A 129 10.08 5.73 16.75
CA TRP A 129 9.69 4.69 15.80
C TRP A 129 10.36 4.97 14.47
N ALA A 130 11.22 4.06 14.06
CA ALA A 130 11.95 4.16 12.81
C ALA A 130 11.45 3.11 11.80
N PRO A 131 11.43 3.43 10.50
CA PRO A 131 11.11 2.45 9.49
C PRO A 131 12.20 1.38 9.44
N LEU A 132 11.79 0.11 9.41
CA LEU A 132 12.69 -1.02 9.20
C LEU A 132 13.03 -1.09 7.71
N ALA A 133 14.07 -0.40 7.29
CA ALA A 133 14.61 -0.47 5.94
C ALA A 133 16.02 -1.03 5.97
N PRO A 134 16.45 -1.80 4.95
CA PRO A 134 17.85 -2.17 4.82
C PRO A 134 18.70 -0.90 4.70
N THR A 135 19.74 -0.80 5.53
CA THR A 135 20.68 0.31 5.43
C THR A 135 21.50 0.13 4.15
N THR A 136 21.41 1.12 3.26
CA THR A 136 22.19 1.14 2.01
C THR A 136 23.38 2.09 2.07
N ASP A 137 23.64 2.67 3.25
CA ASP A 137 24.66 3.71 3.46
C ASP A 137 26.01 3.11 3.94
N GLY A 138 26.15 1.79 3.84
CA GLY A 138 27.38 1.10 4.19
C GLY A 138 28.53 1.41 3.22
N PRO A 139 29.79 1.08 3.61
CA PRO A 139 30.94 1.26 2.73
C PRO A 139 30.79 0.40 1.47
N LEU A 140 31.02 0.99 0.29
CA LEU A 140 30.90 0.31 -1.00
C LEU A 140 31.79 -0.94 -1.08
N ALA A 141 32.97 -0.91 -0.47
CA ALA A 141 33.87 -2.05 -0.37
C ALA A 141 33.23 -3.27 0.29
N GLY A 142 32.41 -3.06 1.35
CA GLY A 142 31.69 -4.13 2.01
C GLY A 142 30.68 -4.84 1.10
N TYR A 143 30.01 -4.10 0.23
CA TYR A 143 29.09 -4.69 -0.77
C TYR A 143 29.87 -5.40 -1.89
N CYS A 144 30.98 -4.83 -2.36
CA CYS A 144 31.83 -5.46 -3.36
C CYS A 144 32.45 -6.78 -2.86
N GLY A 145 32.78 -6.86 -1.57
CA GLY A 145 33.29 -8.07 -0.90
C GLY A 145 32.21 -9.08 -0.49
N ALA A 146 30.90 -8.81 -0.71
CA ALA A 146 29.83 -9.68 -0.27
C ALA A 146 29.94 -11.10 -0.83
N ARG A 147 29.88 -12.11 0.05
CA ARG A 147 29.96 -13.55 -0.28
C ARG A 147 28.59 -14.25 -0.22
N GLY A 148 27.51 -13.46 -0.06
CA GLY A 148 26.17 -13.98 0.18
C GLY A 148 25.97 -14.46 1.61
N LEU A 149 24.89 -15.20 1.86
CA LEU A 149 24.55 -15.72 3.18
C LEU A 149 25.27 -17.06 3.43
N GLU A 150 26.25 -17.05 4.33
CA GLU A 150 27.15 -18.20 4.55
C GLU A 150 26.50 -19.31 5.38
N THR A 151 25.44 -19.03 6.14
CA THR A 151 24.75 -20.02 6.98
C THR A 151 23.25 -20.04 6.74
N GLU A 152 22.62 -21.21 6.89
CA GLU A 152 21.16 -21.37 6.82
C GLU A 152 20.45 -20.51 7.88
N ALA A 153 21.04 -20.44 9.09
CA ALA A 153 20.53 -19.60 10.18
C ALA A 153 20.53 -18.11 9.83
N ALA A 154 21.55 -17.61 9.12
CA ALA A 154 21.60 -16.24 8.65
C ALA A 154 20.54 -15.96 7.58
N ALA A 155 20.31 -16.89 6.66
CA ALA A 155 19.28 -16.79 5.64
C ALA A 155 17.87 -16.77 6.27
N GLU A 156 17.62 -17.65 7.24
CA GLU A 156 16.36 -17.70 7.97
C GLU A 156 16.14 -16.43 8.82
N ALA A 157 17.16 -15.94 9.51
CA ALA A 157 17.11 -14.70 10.28
C ALA A 157 16.82 -13.49 9.38
N ALA A 158 17.47 -13.40 8.21
CA ALA A 158 17.21 -12.37 7.22
C ALA A 158 15.77 -12.44 6.68
N ARG A 159 15.28 -13.64 6.36
CA ARG A 159 13.89 -13.86 5.91
C ARG A 159 12.87 -13.44 6.96
N ARG A 160 13.08 -13.76 8.23
CA ARG A 160 12.22 -13.31 9.35
C ARG A 160 12.26 -11.80 9.52
N ARG A 161 13.44 -11.20 9.38
CA ARG A 161 13.62 -9.76 9.55
C ARG A 161 12.96 -8.96 8.44
N TRP A 162 13.25 -9.28 7.18
CA TRP A 162 12.87 -8.49 6.01
C TRP A 162 11.56 -8.94 5.37
N GLY A 163 11.17 -10.19 5.56
CA GLY A 163 10.02 -10.80 4.88
C GLY A 163 10.35 -11.24 3.45
N PRO A 164 9.34 -11.72 2.70
CA PRO A 164 9.50 -12.15 1.32
C PRO A 164 9.68 -10.95 0.38
N ASN A 165 10.38 -11.17 -0.73
CA ASN A 165 10.49 -10.19 -1.82
C ASN A 165 9.24 -10.24 -2.69
N ALA A 166 8.12 -9.80 -2.15
CA ALA A 166 6.83 -9.81 -2.83
C ALA A 166 5.98 -8.60 -2.44
N PHE A 167 5.11 -8.17 -3.35
CA PHE A 167 4.10 -7.18 -3.05
C PHE A 167 2.86 -7.88 -2.50
N ASP A 168 2.66 -7.76 -1.19
CA ASP A 168 1.47 -8.26 -0.51
C ASP A 168 0.30 -7.27 -0.73
N ILE A 169 -0.46 -7.48 -1.82
CA ILE A 169 -1.66 -6.70 -2.14
C ILE A 169 -2.84 -7.35 -1.43
N PRO A 170 -3.69 -6.57 -0.71
CA PRO A 170 -4.86 -7.12 -0.02
C PRO A 170 -5.75 -7.96 -0.94
N ASP A 171 -6.23 -9.08 -0.41
CA ASP A 171 -7.20 -9.96 -1.06
C ASP A 171 -8.48 -10.06 -0.22
N PRO A 172 -9.23 -8.96 -0.07
CA PRO A 172 -10.46 -8.99 0.69
C PRO A 172 -11.50 -9.83 -0.05
N THR A 173 -12.26 -10.60 0.71
CA THR A 173 -13.44 -11.30 0.20
C THR A 173 -14.57 -10.30 -0.07
N PHE A 174 -15.53 -10.69 -0.92
CA PHE A 174 -16.74 -9.89 -1.14
C PHE A 174 -17.45 -9.55 0.17
N GLY A 175 -17.53 -10.53 1.10
CA GLY A 175 -18.19 -10.33 2.39
C GLY A 175 -17.50 -9.28 3.26
N GLU A 176 -16.17 -9.28 3.30
CA GLU A 176 -15.39 -8.29 4.06
C GLU A 176 -15.57 -6.87 3.52
N LEU A 177 -15.52 -6.71 2.19
CA LEU A 177 -15.77 -5.42 1.55
C LEU A 177 -17.21 -4.96 1.76
N PHE A 178 -18.18 -5.86 1.62
CA PHE A 178 -19.57 -5.55 1.83
C PHE A 178 -19.86 -5.18 3.29
N GLU A 179 -19.17 -5.85 4.27
CA GLU A 179 -19.23 -5.47 5.69
C GLU A 179 -18.73 -4.04 5.91
N GLU A 180 -17.63 -3.65 5.29
CA GLU A 180 -17.10 -2.29 5.38
C GLU A 180 -18.12 -1.27 4.85
N HIS A 181 -18.78 -1.57 3.72
CA HIS A 181 -19.75 -0.70 3.06
C HIS A 181 -21.06 -0.56 3.83
N TYR A 182 -21.68 -1.67 4.28
CA TYR A 182 -22.97 -1.59 4.99
C TYR A 182 -22.86 -0.99 6.40
N LEU A 183 -21.64 -0.96 6.99
CA LEU A 183 -21.37 -0.23 8.23
C LEU A 183 -20.98 1.23 8.00
N ALA A 184 -20.88 1.68 6.75
CA ALA A 184 -20.56 3.07 6.46
C ALA A 184 -21.65 4.03 7.02
N PRO A 185 -21.26 5.22 7.52
CA PRO A 185 -22.19 6.15 8.16
C PRO A 185 -23.40 6.48 7.30
N PHE A 186 -23.15 6.67 6.01
CA PHE A 186 -24.16 7.07 5.07
C PHE A 186 -25.15 5.93 4.77
N PHE A 187 -24.66 4.71 4.59
CA PHE A 187 -25.53 3.54 4.35
C PHE A 187 -26.41 3.24 5.56
N VAL A 188 -25.86 3.32 6.78
CA VAL A 188 -26.66 3.17 8.02
C VAL A 188 -27.76 4.24 8.10
N PHE A 189 -27.45 5.47 7.72
CA PHE A 189 -28.44 6.55 7.63
C PHE A 189 -29.54 6.24 6.60
N GLN A 190 -29.17 5.73 5.42
CA GLN A 190 -30.13 5.33 4.37
C GLN A 190 -31.09 4.23 4.86
N VAL A 191 -30.54 3.19 5.51
CA VAL A 191 -31.37 2.11 6.11
C VAL A 191 -32.31 2.67 7.18
N PHE A 192 -31.82 3.60 8.01
CA PHE A 192 -32.65 4.29 8.99
C PHE A 192 -33.79 5.09 8.33
N CYS A 193 -33.53 5.83 7.26
CA CYS A 193 -34.56 6.54 6.50
C CYS A 193 -35.59 5.57 5.90
N CYS A 194 -35.16 4.47 5.28
CA CYS A 194 -36.06 3.44 4.77
C CYS A 194 -36.93 2.83 5.87
N ALA A 195 -36.37 2.58 7.04
CA ALA A 195 -37.13 2.10 8.19
C ALA A 195 -38.19 3.11 8.68
N LEU A 196 -37.85 4.40 8.71
CA LEU A 196 -38.80 5.46 9.04
C LEU A 196 -39.94 5.57 8.01
N TRP A 197 -39.61 5.53 6.72
CA TRP A 197 -40.62 5.57 5.64
C TRP A 197 -41.54 4.35 5.66
N SER A 198 -41.04 3.18 6.10
CA SER A 198 -41.89 1.99 6.23
C SER A 198 -42.88 2.06 7.38
N LEU A 199 -42.71 2.99 8.33
CA LEU A 199 -43.69 3.27 9.41
C LEU A 199 -44.84 4.16 8.94
N ASP A 200 -44.67 4.81 7.79
CA ASP A 200 -45.71 5.58 7.13
C ASP A 200 -46.36 4.72 6.02
N GLU A 201 -47.29 5.27 5.25
CA GLU A 201 -48.03 4.55 4.20
C GLU A 201 -47.17 4.15 2.99
N TYR A 202 -45.87 4.54 2.98
CA TYR A 202 -44.92 4.33 1.87
C TYR A 202 -44.02 3.07 2.00
N TRP A 203 -44.49 2.03 2.69
CA TRP A 203 -43.69 0.82 2.94
C TRP A 203 -43.19 0.13 1.66
N LEU A 204 -43.98 0.11 0.58
CA LEU A 204 -43.59 -0.49 -0.70
C LEU A 204 -42.42 0.27 -1.35
N TYR A 205 -42.50 1.60 -1.34
CA TYR A 205 -41.39 2.45 -1.80
C TYR A 205 -40.12 2.22 -1.00
N SER A 206 -40.24 2.13 0.32
CA SER A 206 -39.11 1.84 1.21
C SER A 206 -38.44 0.50 0.90
N CYS A 207 -39.22 -0.54 0.65
CA CYS A 207 -38.70 -1.87 0.27
C CYS A 207 -37.96 -1.83 -1.07
N VAL A 208 -38.52 -1.16 -2.07
CA VAL A 208 -37.88 -1.02 -3.39
C VAL A 208 -36.58 -0.24 -3.26
N THR A 209 -36.59 0.88 -2.54
CA THR A 209 -35.40 1.70 -2.30
C THR A 209 -34.32 0.90 -1.58
N LEU A 210 -34.67 0.15 -0.54
CA LEU A 210 -33.71 -0.69 0.19
C LEU A 210 -33.09 -1.77 -0.72
N CYS A 211 -33.90 -2.44 -1.54
CA CYS A 211 -33.40 -3.41 -2.51
C CYS A 211 -32.43 -2.77 -3.50
N MET A 212 -32.76 -1.58 -4.01
CA MET A 212 -31.90 -0.85 -4.94
C MET A 212 -30.59 -0.42 -4.29
N LEU A 213 -30.61 0.04 -3.03
CA LEU A 213 -29.43 0.40 -2.27
C LEU A 213 -28.49 -0.80 -2.06
N LEU A 214 -29.04 -1.96 -1.66
CA LEU A 214 -28.26 -3.19 -1.49
C LEU A 214 -27.63 -3.65 -2.81
N LEU A 215 -28.39 -3.64 -3.91
CA LEU A 215 -27.89 -3.99 -5.24
C LEU A 215 -26.77 -3.04 -5.68
N PHE A 216 -26.92 -1.77 -5.39
CA PHE A 216 -25.95 -0.75 -5.72
C PHE A 216 -24.64 -0.94 -4.94
N GLU A 217 -24.70 -1.11 -3.61
CA GLU A 217 -23.51 -1.38 -2.78
C GLU A 217 -22.80 -2.67 -3.20
N ALA A 218 -23.56 -3.72 -3.53
CA ALA A 218 -23.00 -4.95 -4.07
C ALA A 218 -22.24 -4.71 -5.37
N THR A 219 -22.76 -3.85 -6.25
CA THR A 219 -22.09 -3.48 -7.51
C THR A 219 -20.78 -2.72 -7.26
N LEU A 220 -20.76 -1.79 -6.32
CA LEU A 220 -19.55 -1.07 -5.93
C LEU A 220 -18.48 -2.02 -5.35
N CYS A 221 -18.88 -2.94 -4.48
CA CYS A 221 -17.97 -3.97 -3.96
C CYS A 221 -17.38 -4.83 -5.09
N PHE A 222 -18.19 -5.23 -6.06
CA PHE A 222 -17.74 -6.00 -7.21
C PHE A 222 -16.73 -5.22 -8.08
N GLN A 223 -17.00 -3.94 -8.32
CA GLN A 223 -16.08 -3.06 -9.06
C GLN A 223 -14.74 -2.91 -8.32
N ARG A 224 -14.78 -2.74 -6.97
CA ARG A 224 -13.56 -2.64 -6.16
C ARG A 224 -12.74 -3.93 -6.18
N LEU A 225 -13.38 -5.10 -6.06
CA LEU A 225 -12.72 -6.39 -6.20
C LEU A 225 -12.01 -6.52 -7.55
N ARG A 226 -12.71 -6.18 -8.64
CA ARG A 226 -12.14 -6.23 -9.98
C ARG A 226 -10.95 -5.29 -10.15
N SER A 227 -11.01 -4.08 -9.59
CA SER A 227 -9.87 -3.15 -9.59
C SER A 227 -8.66 -3.71 -8.84
N LEU A 228 -8.88 -4.33 -7.68
CA LEU A 228 -7.82 -5.00 -6.91
C LEU A 228 -7.22 -6.20 -7.66
N GLU A 229 -8.07 -6.96 -8.36
CA GLU A 229 -7.64 -8.08 -9.21
C GLU A 229 -6.74 -7.60 -10.36
N HIS A 230 -7.08 -6.49 -11.02
CA HIS A 230 -6.22 -5.87 -12.03
C HIS A 230 -4.88 -5.41 -11.46
N LEU A 231 -4.86 -4.82 -10.27
CA LEU A 231 -3.61 -4.43 -9.61
C LEU A 231 -2.75 -5.66 -9.27
N ARG A 232 -3.36 -6.77 -8.85
CA ARG A 232 -2.65 -8.04 -8.61
C ARG A 232 -2.10 -8.65 -9.88
N ALA A 233 -2.85 -8.55 -10.99
CA ALA A 233 -2.41 -9.05 -12.29
C ALA A 233 -1.16 -8.31 -12.80
N MET A 234 -0.87 -7.11 -12.31
CA MET A 234 0.38 -6.39 -12.58
C MET A 234 1.59 -7.00 -11.85
N ARG A 235 1.35 -7.85 -10.83
CA ARG A 235 2.41 -8.61 -10.16
C ARG A 235 2.96 -9.65 -11.13
N ARG A 236 4.27 -9.61 -11.36
CA ARG A 236 4.94 -10.62 -12.16
C ARG A 236 5.09 -11.92 -11.36
N PRO A 237 4.98 -13.08 -12.03
CA PRO A 237 5.15 -14.36 -11.34
C PRO A 237 6.59 -14.52 -10.83
N PRO A 238 6.79 -15.23 -9.71
CA PRO A 238 8.11 -15.52 -9.20
C PRO A 238 8.91 -16.34 -10.23
N ARG A 239 10.18 -16.00 -10.38
CA ARG A 239 11.09 -16.70 -11.29
C ARG A 239 12.22 -17.38 -10.54
N LEU A 240 12.82 -18.39 -11.16
CA LEU A 240 14.00 -19.06 -10.64
C LEU A 240 15.23 -18.20 -10.92
N VAL A 241 16.05 -17.94 -9.89
CA VAL A 241 17.35 -17.29 -9.94
C VAL A 241 18.36 -18.14 -9.17
N TYR A 242 19.66 -17.93 -9.39
CA TYR A 242 20.67 -18.57 -8.59
C TYR A 242 21.18 -17.62 -7.53
N ALA A 243 21.13 -18.02 -6.25
CA ALA A 243 21.68 -17.28 -5.12
C ALA A 243 22.92 -18.01 -4.56
N LEU A 244 23.96 -17.26 -4.23
CA LEU A 244 25.16 -17.79 -3.59
C LEU A 244 24.89 -17.89 -2.09
N ARG A 245 24.55 -19.10 -1.65
CA ARG A 245 24.30 -19.41 -0.24
C ARG A 245 25.10 -20.62 0.19
N LEU A 246 25.63 -20.62 1.42
CA LEU A 246 26.46 -21.70 1.95
C LEU A 246 27.68 -22.01 1.05
N GLY A 247 28.27 -20.97 0.47
CA GLY A 247 29.42 -21.10 -0.42
C GLY A 247 29.14 -21.72 -1.80
N ALA A 248 27.90 -22.01 -2.14
CA ALA A 248 27.51 -22.62 -3.43
C ALA A 248 26.33 -21.89 -4.09
N TRP A 249 26.29 -21.89 -5.42
CA TRP A 249 25.17 -21.41 -6.18
C TRP A 249 23.97 -22.36 -6.06
N ARG A 250 22.87 -21.88 -5.51
CA ARG A 250 21.65 -22.66 -5.31
C ARG A 250 20.48 -22.01 -6.04
N PRO A 251 19.62 -22.81 -6.68
CA PRO A 251 18.38 -22.30 -7.27
C PRO A 251 17.46 -21.79 -6.15
N CYS A 252 16.92 -20.59 -6.33
CA CYS A 252 16.06 -19.89 -5.38
C CYS A 252 14.95 -19.17 -6.15
N LEU A 253 13.75 -19.07 -5.59
CA LEU A 253 12.71 -18.21 -6.17
C LEU A 253 13.04 -16.75 -5.93
N SER A 254 12.70 -15.89 -6.88
CA SER A 254 12.90 -14.45 -6.75
C SER A 254 12.24 -13.86 -5.49
N ASP A 255 11.11 -14.45 -5.06
CA ASP A 255 10.36 -14.04 -3.87
C ASP A 255 11.07 -14.43 -2.55
N ASP A 256 12.03 -15.34 -2.61
CA ASP A 256 12.84 -15.82 -1.48
C ASP A 256 14.16 -15.05 -1.31
N LEU A 257 14.43 -14.08 -2.18
CA LEU A 257 15.61 -13.22 -2.07
C LEU A 257 15.44 -12.27 -0.88
N VAL A 258 16.54 -12.08 -0.16
CA VAL A 258 16.61 -11.16 1.00
C VAL A 258 17.78 -10.19 0.84
N PRO A 259 17.75 -9.01 1.48
CA PRO A 259 18.88 -8.09 1.49
C PRO A 259 20.16 -8.77 1.99
N GLY A 260 21.25 -8.59 1.24
CA GLY A 260 22.54 -9.23 1.49
C GLY A 260 22.79 -10.54 0.71
N ASP A 261 21.77 -11.10 0.04
CA ASP A 261 21.99 -12.21 -0.90
C ASP A 261 22.85 -11.74 -2.09
N VAL A 262 23.77 -12.60 -2.51
CA VAL A 262 24.44 -12.47 -3.82
C VAL A 262 23.73 -13.37 -4.79
N CYS A 263 23.24 -12.84 -5.90
CA CYS A 263 22.51 -13.62 -6.89
C CYS A 263 23.00 -13.37 -8.31
N SER A 264 22.64 -14.29 -9.22
CA SER A 264 22.93 -14.20 -10.64
C SER A 264 21.67 -13.81 -11.40
N LEU A 265 21.82 -12.85 -12.32
CA LEU A 265 20.76 -12.42 -13.21
C LEU A 265 21.22 -12.65 -14.66
N ALA A 266 20.53 -13.54 -15.36
CA ALA A 266 20.78 -13.82 -16.77
C ALA A 266 19.81 -13.06 -17.65
N ALA A 267 20.31 -12.51 -18.77
CA ALA A 267 19.45 -11.94 -19.80
C ALA A 267 18.63 -13.04 -20.50
N PRO A 268 17.46 -12.72 -21.05
CA PRO A 268 16.66 -13.67 -21.80
C PRO A 268 17.47 -14.18 -23.00
N SER A 269 17.61 -15.52 -23.08
CA SER A 269 18.33 -16.14 -24.19
C SER A 269 17.63 -15.82 -25.52
N ARG A 270 18.35 -15.20 -26.46
CA ARG A 270 17.88 -14.94 -27.83
C ARG A 270 17.56 -16.22 -28.62
N SER A 271 17.93 -17.37 -28.12
CA SER A 271 17.92 -18.65 -28.86
C SER A 271 16.71 -19.54 -28.58
N ARG A 272 15.78 -19.19 -27.70
CA ARG A 272 14.62 -20.05 -27.40
C ARG A 272 13.36 -19.21 -27.17
N PRO A 273 12.50 -19.03 -28.20
CA PRO A 273 11.15 -18.56 -27.95
C PRO A 273 10.45 -19.59 -27.08
N ALA A 274 9.98 -19.18 -25.90
CA ALA A 274 9.15 -20.04 -25.06
C ALA A 274 7.93 -20.47 -25.87
N ARG A 275 7.73 -21.78 -26.02
CA ARG A 275 6.55 -22.34 -26.67
C ARG A 275 5.31 -21.82 -25.93
N GLY A 276 4.57 -20.93 -26.56
CA GLY A 276 3.20 -20.59 -26.17
C GLY A 276 2.99 -19.30 -25.38
N GLY A 277 3.84 -18.27 -25.50
CA GLY A 277 3.57 -16.97 -24.87
C GLY A 277 3.97 -15.80 -25.76
N VAL A 278 3.04 -14.95 -26.11
CA VAL A 278 3.27 -13.61 -26.67
C VAL A 278 3.99 -12.80 -25.59
N GLY A 279 5.31 -12.58 -25.75
CA GLY A 279 6.06 -11.76 -24.81
C GLY A 279 7.52 -11.67 -25.24
N THR A 280 7.86 -10.63 -25.97
CA THR A 280 9.22 -10.10 -26.13
C THR A 280 9.68 -9.46 -24.79
N GLY A 281 9.37 -10.08 -23.65
CA GLY A 281 9.71 -9.57 -22.34
C GLY A 281 11.15 -9.89 -21.97
N GLY A 282 11.99 -8.88 -21.78
CA GLY A 282 13.27 -8.99 -21.11
C GLY A 282 13.14 -9.68 -19.74
N ALA A 283 14.23 -10.21 -19.19
CA ALA A 283 14.21 -10.71 -17.81
C ALA A 283 14.03 -9.54 -16.85
N THR A 284 12.92 -9.51 -16.10
CA THR A 284 12.69 -8.44 -15.11
C THR A 284 13.62 -8.60 -13.92
N ILE A 285 14.16 -7.51 -13.44
CA ILE A 285 14.99 -7.44 -12.22
C ILE A 285 14.07 -7.60 -11.00
N PRO A 286 14.32 -8.60 -10.12
CA PRO A 286 13.37 -8.96 -9.06
C PRO A 286 13.35 -8.02 -7.86
N CYS A 287 14.43 -7.29 -7.62
CA CYS A 287 14.62 -6.40 -6.47
C CYS A 287 15.71 -5.38 -6.77
N ASP A 288 15.90 -4.38 -5.89
CA ASP A 288 16.99 -3.42 -6.08
C ASP A 288 18.33 -4.09 -5.74
N CYS A 289 19.23 -4.12 -6.71
CA CYS A 289 20.51 -4.82 -6.61
C CYS A 289 21.66 -3.91 -7.01
N LEU A 290 22.81 -4.09 -6.37
CA LEU A 290 24.08 -3.53 -6.82
C LEU A 290 24.76 -4.52 -7.76
N LEU A 291 25.10 -4.08 -8.97
CA LEU A 291 25.86 -4.86 -9.93
C LEU A 291 27.32 -4.95 -9.44
N LEU A 292 27.78 -6.15 -9.15
CA LEU A 292 29.13 -6.36 -8.64
C LEU A 292 30.14 -6.51 -9.77
N ASP A 293 29.82 -7.31 -10.77
CA ASP A 293 30.70 -7.62 -11.89
C ASP A 293 29.93 -7.75 -13.20
N GLY A 294 30.56 -7.35 -14.30
CA GLY A 294 29.98 -7.35 -15.64
C GLY A 294 29.34 -6.02 -16.03
N ALA A 295 28.53 -6.09 -17.08
CA ALA A 295 27.76 -4.95 -17.60
C ALA A 295 26.34 -5.39 -17.92
N ALA A 296 25.40 -4.48 -17.78
CA ALA A 296 24.00 -4.72 -18.08
C ALA A 296 23.41 -3.56 -18.89
N VAL A 297 22.45 -3.87 -19.75
CA VAL A 297 21.60 -2.87 -20.41
C VAL A 297 20.18 -3.08 -19.89
N VAL A 298 19.63 -2.05 -19.28
CA VAL A 298 18.32 -2.10 -18.63
C VAL A 298 17.36 -1.05 -19.18
N ASN A 299 16.08 -1.39 -19.26
CA ASN A 299 15.03 -0.43 -19.56
C ASN A 299 14.41 0.05 -18.24
N GLU A 300 14.67 1.30 -17.88
CA GLU A 300 14.16 1.96 -16.68
C GLU A 300 12.92 2.84 -16.96
N ALA A 301 12.28 2.71 -18.12
CA ALA A 301 11.14 3.55 -18.50
C ALA A 301 10.03 3.57 -17.43
N MET A 302 9.82 2.45 -16.76
CA MET A 302 8.83 2.32 -15.69
C MET A 302 9.11 3.21 -14.45
N LEU A 303 10.39 3.58 -14.23
CA LEU A 303 10.81 4.43 -13.10
C LEU A 303 11.12 5.87 -13.51
N THR A 304 11.70 6.05 -14.70
CA THR A 304 12.18 7.36 -15.17
C THR A 304 11.25 8.01 -16.18
N GLY A 305 10.36 7.23 -16.81
CA GLY A 305 9.56 7.66 -17.95
C GLY A 305 10.36 7.76 -19.27
N GLU A 306 11.65 7.44 -19.28
CA GLU A 306 12.49 7.52 -20.49
C GLU A 306 12.67 6.14 -21.10
N SER A 307 12.36 6.00 -22.40
CA SER A 307 12.44 4.73 -23.13
C SER A 307 13.87 4.36 -23.56
N VAL A 308 14.84 5.25 -23.36
CA VAL A 308 16.24 4.99 -23.73
C VAL A 308 16.86 4.00 -22.75
N PRO A 309 17.32 2.82 -23.21
CA PRO A 309 17.98 1.85 -22.35
C PRO A 309 19.23 2.43 -21.68
N GLN A 310 19.39 2.13 -20.41
CA GLN A 310 20.53 2.60 -19.60
C GLN A 310 21.59 1.50 -19.48
N ARG A 311 22.83 1.87 -19.72
CA ARG A 311 23.98 0.98 -19.49
C ARG A 311 24.39 1.05 -18.02
N LYS A 312 24.53 -0.10 -17.39
CA LYS A 312 25.01 -0.29 -16.02
C LYS A 312 26.31 -1.06 -16.04
N GLU A 313 27.19 -0.72 -15.10
CA GLU A 313 28.53 -1.30 -15.01
C GLU A 313 28.79 -1.81 -13.58
N GLY A 314 29.63 -2.82 -13.45
CA GLY A 314 29.96 -3.42 -12.17
C GLY A 314 30.67 -2.44 -11.22
N ALA A 315 30.28 -2.45 -9.96
CA ALA A 315 30.81 -1.56 -8.94
C ALA A 315 32.29 -1.85 -8.60
N VAL A 316 32.76 -3.08 -8.85
CA VAL A 316 34.18 -3.46 -8.63
C VAL A 316 35.13 -2.73 -9.60
N LEU A 317 34.62 -2.26 -10.75
CA LEU A 317 35.40 -1.49 -11.73
C LEU A 317 35.40 0.01 -11.47
N ALA A 318 34.54 0.49 -10.54
CA ALA A 318 34.34 1.90 -10.29
C ALA A 318 35.18 2.39 -9.09
N ASP A 319 35.65 3.63 -9.21
CA ASP A 319 36.19 4.48 -8.15
C ASP A 319 37.14 3.79 -7.14
N ARG A 320 38.23 3.25 -7.67
CA ARG A 320 39.36 2.90 -6.80
C ARG A 320 40.12 4.18 -6.47
N ASP A 321 40.38 4.39 -5.18
CA ASP A 321 41.28 5.45 -4.74
C ASP A 321 42.73 5.19 -5.21
N ALA A 322 43.63 6.12 -4.94
CA ALA A 322 45.08 6.00 -5.27
C ALA A 322 45.73 4.76 -4.63
N THR A 323 45.08 4.11 -3.67
CA THR A 323 45.51 2.87 -2.99
C THR A 323 44.88 1.62 -3.58
N GLY A 324 43.99 1.75 -4.57
CA GLY A 324 43.30 0.64 -5.21
C GLY A 324 42.06 0.12 -4.43
N ALA A 325 41.73 0.73 -3.30
CA ALA A 325 40.56 0.39 -2.51
C ALA A 325 39.31 1.11 -3.05
N VAL A 326 38.15 0.47 -2.96
CA VAL A 326 36.85 1.08 -3.31
C VAL A 326 36.47 1.99 -2.13
N ALA A 327 36.57 3.31 -2.34
CA ALA A 327 36.36 4.29 -1.28
C ALA A 327 34.89 4.80 -1.25
N GLY A 328 34.41 5.12 -0.06
CA GLY A 328 33.18 5.85 0.18
C GLY A 328 31.97 4.99 0.56
N ALA A 329 30.92 5.68 0.98
CA ALA A 329 29.61 5.08 1.26
C ALA A 329 28.82 4.87 -0.05
N LEU A 330 27.98 3.82 -0.11
CA LEU A 330 27.11 3.57 -1.23
C LEU A 330 25.99 4.64 -1.28
N LEU A 331 25.95 5.42 -2.36
CA LEU A 331 24.94 6.43 -2.63
C LEU A 331 24.07 5.97 -3.81
N VAL A 332 23.00 5.22 -3.51
CA VAL A 332 22.15 4.53 -4.48
C VAL A 332 21.48 5.50 -5.48
N ASP A 333 21.02 6.64 -4.97
CA ASP A 333 20.17 7.55 -5.75
C ASP A 333 20.98 8.61 -6.54
N THR A 334 22.28 8.72 -6.29
CA THR A 334 23.14 9.77 -6.86
C THR A 334 24.38 9.17 -7.55
N ALA A 335 25.52 9.16 -6.88
CA ALA A 335 26.82 8.82 -7.47
C ALA A 335 26.91 7.38 -8.01
N HIS A 336 26.27 6.43 -7.30
CA HIS A 336 26.37 5.01 -7.65
C HIS A 336 25.14 4.48 -8.43
N ARG A 337 24.24 5.36 -8.87
CA ARG A 337 23.04 4.96 -9.65
C ARG A 337 23.37 4.14 -10.90
N ARG A 338 24.52 4.40 -11.53
CA ARG A 338 25.00 3.65 -12.70
C ARG A 338 25.36 2.18 -12.39
N HIS A 339 25.56 1.84 -11.11
CA HIS A 339 25.89 0.49 -10.64
C HIS A 339 24.69 -0.24 -10.05
N VAL A 340 23.54 0.44 -9.90
CA VAL A 340 22.33 -0.11 -9.30
C VAL A 340 21.33 -0.52 -10.36
N LEU A 341 20.85 -1.75 -10.24
CA LEU A 341 19.75 -2.31 -11.01
C LEU A 341 18.49 -2.21 -10.16
N PHE A 342 17.49 -1.51 -10.64
CA PHE A 342 16.25 -1.30 -9.90
C PHE A 342 15.23 -2.41 -10.15
N GLY A 343 14.57 -2.87 -9.09
CA GLY A 343 13.50 -3.85 -9.15
C GLY A 343 12.34 -3.39 -10.05
N GLY A 344 11.80 -4.32 -10.84
CA GLY A 344 10.72 -4.05 -11.79
C GLY A 344 11.15 -3.56 -13.17
N THR A 345 12.42 -3.18 -13.36
CA THR A 345 12.97 -2.80 -14.67
C THR A 345 13.31 -4.04 -15.49
N ASP A 346 13.36 -3.89 -16.82
CA ASP A 346 13.63 -5.02 -17.71
C ASP A 346 15.10 -5.07 -18.11
N LEU A 347 15.74 -6.20 -17.84
CA LEU A 347 17.09 -6.52 -18.28
C LEU A 347 17.08 -6.89 -19.77
N ILE A 348 17.60 -6.01 -20.62
CA ILE A 348 17.65 -6.21 -22.08
C ILE A 348 18.83 -7.10 -22.45
N ASP A 349 20.01 -6.77 -21.91
CA ASP A 349 21.25 -7.49 -22.17
C ASP A 349 22.10 -7.58 -20.89
N ALA A 350 22.87 -8.65 -20.80
CA ALA A 350 23.77 -8.90 -19.66
C ALA A 350 25.07 -9.51 -20.18
N THR A 351 26.15 -8.84 -19.91
CA THR A 351 27.51 -9.31 -20.24
C THR A 351 28.20 -9.64 -18.92
N PRO A 352 28.42 -10.93 -18.60
CA PRO A 352 29.14 -11.31 -17.38
C PRO A 352 30.57 -10.75 -17.41
N GLY A 353 31.11 -10.45 -16.25
CA GLY A 353 32.51 -10.07 -16.11
C GLY A 353 33.45 -11.17 -16.59
N ALA A 354 34.65 -10.80 -16.99
CA ALA A 354 35.65 -11.79 -17.36
C ALA A 354 35.95 -12.72 -16.16
N PRO A 355 35.92 -14.03 -16.33
CA PRO A 355 36.31 -14.93 -15.24
C PRO A 355 37.75 -14.57 -14.82
N ALA A 356 37.92 -14.39 -13.51
CA ALA A 356 39.28 -14.18 -12.98
C ALA A 356 40.13 -15.35 -13.44
N ALA A 357 41.21 -15.04 -14.16
CA ALA A 357 42.13 -16.07 -14.62
C ALA A 357 42.59 -16.90 -13.42
N PRO A 358 42.60 -18.25 -13.52
CA PRO A 358 43.11 -19.08 -12.44
C PRO A 358 44.56 -18.68 -12.23
N GLN A 359 44.88 -18.15 -11.05
CA GLN A 359 46.25 -17.89 -10.71
C GLN A 359 46.94 -19.23 -10.49
N PRO A 360 48.18 -19.43 -10.98
CA PRO A 360 48.93 -20.61 -10.65
C PRO A 360 49.07 -20.66 -9.11
N VAL A 361 48.50 -21.71 -8.53
CA VAL A 361 48.76 -22.05 -7.13
C VAL A 361 50.20 -22.47 -7.08
N VAL A 362 51.08 -21.60 -6.63
CA VAL A 362 52.41 -21.98 -6.25
C VAL A 362 52.27 -22.66 -4.88
N ASP A 363 52.12 -23.97 -4.92
CA ASP A 363 52.08 -24.82 -3.74
C ASP A 363 53.54 -24.95 -3.25
N ASP A 364 53.99 -23.98 -2.51
CA ASP A 364 55.37 -23.90 -2.03
C ASP A 364 55.48 -24.30 -0.54
N GLY A 365 54.44 -24.88 0.01
CA GLY A 365 54.50 -25.54 1.34
C GLY A 365 55.14 -24.70 2.48
N ARG A 366 55.26 -23.39 2.31
CA ARG A 366 55.78 -22.48 3.33
C ARG A 366 54.65 -21.58 3.81
N ASP A 367 54.35 -21.64 5.09
CA ASP A 367 53.61 -20.62 5.80
C ASP A 367 54.44 -19.32 5.72
N LEU A 368 54.06 -18.40 4.82
CA LEU A 368 54.64 -17.06 4.77
C LEU A 368 53.93 -16.23 5.84
N ASP A 369 54.71 -15.78 6.83
CA ASP A 369 54.30 -14.77 7.79
C ASP A 369 53.95 -13.48 7.05
N ASP A 370 52.92 -12.74 7.53
CA ASP A 370 52.36 -11.52 6.93
C ASP A 370 53.38 -10.38 6.69
N ASP A 371 54.57 -10.47 7.27
CA ASP A 371 55.64 -9.46 7.19
C ASP A 371 56.57 -9.61 5.96
N ASP A 372 56.47 -10.70 5.18
CA ASP A 372 57.37 -10.98 4.05
C ASP A 372 56.76 -10.65 2.66
N LEU A 373 55.63 -10.02 2.60
CA LEU A 373 55.01 -9.61 1.34
C LEU A 373 55.69 -8.38 0.75
N PRO A 374 56.14 -8.41 -0.53
CA PRO A 374 56.69 -7.23 -1.19
C PRO A 374 55.70 -6.09 -1.21
N LEU A 375 56.12 -4.88 -0.85
CA LEU A 375 55.31 -3.66 -0.92
C LEU A 375 54.65 -3.54 -2.31
N GLY A 376 53.33 -3.76 -2.38
CA GLY A 376 52.55 -3.65 -3.62
C GLY A 376 51.73 -4.89 -4.02
N MET A 377 51.86 -6.03 -3.33
CA MET A 377 50.96 -7.17 -3.51
C MET A 377 49.74 -7.04 -2.59
N THR A 378 48.66 -6.54 -3.09
CA THR A 378 47.38 -6.65 -2.40
C THR A 378 46.90 -8.10 -2.44
N VAL A 379 46.59 -8.69 -1.28
CA VAL A 379 45.92 -9.99 -1.17
C VAL A 379 44.66 -9.91 -1.99
N ARG A 380 44.66 -10.56 -3.14
CA ARG A 380 43.49 -10.63 -3.99
C ARG A 380 42.52 -11.60 -3.33
N GLU A 381 41.36 -11.11 -2.91
CA GLU A 381 40.30 -11.94 -2.37
C GLU A 381 40.00 -13.12 -3.32
N PRO A 382 39.73 -14.34 -2.79
CA PRO A 382 39.43 -15.50 -3.63
C PRO A 382 38.27 -15.20 -4.56
N ALA A 383 38.49 -15.43 -5.86
CA ALA A 383 37.52 -15.19 -6.90
C ALA A 383 36.22 -15.95 -6.63
N ARG A 384 35.07 -15.28 -6.75
CA ARG A 384 33.77 -15.94 -6.67
C ARG A 384 33.66 -16.99 -7.77
N ALA A 385 33.07 -18.17 -7.43
CA ALA A 385 32.75 -19.16 -8.44
C ALA A 385 31.77 -18.56 -9.48
N ALA A 386 31.98 -18.85 -10.75
CA ALA A 386 31.10 -18.38 -11.82
C ALA A 386 29.68 -18.97 -11.63
N PRO A 387 28.62 -18.18 -11.84
CA PRO A 387 27.26 -18.69 -11.74
C PRO A 387 26.92 -19.68 -12.86
N PRO A 388 26.07 -20.71 -12.59
CA PRO A 388 25.79 -21.77 -13.54
C PRO A 388 25.03 -21.30 -14.78
N ASP A 389 24.27 -20.19 -14.66
CA ASP A 389 23.49 -19.57 -15.74
C ASP A 389 24.30 -18.53 -16.55
N ARG A 390 25.57 -18.31 -16.20
CA ARG A 390 26.43 -17.28 -16.80
C ARG A 390 25.80 -15.88 -16.77
N GLY A 391 25.01 -15.58 -15.76
CA GLY A 391 24.44 -14.26 -15.53
C GLY A 391 25.45 -13.29 -14.92
N ILE A 392 25.04 -12.02 -14.82
CA ILE A 392 25.77 -11.00 -14.08
C ILE A 392 25.57 -11.22 -12.57
N VAL A 393 26.61 -10.94 -11.79
CA VAL A 393 26.60 -11.12 -10.34
C VAL A 393 26.18 -9.83 -9.67
N VAL A 394 25.16 -9.90 -8.83
CA VAL A 394 24.60 -8.75 -8.12
C VAL A 394 24.42 -9.07 -6.62
N VAL A 395 24.45 -8.03 -5.79
CA VAL A 395 24.04 -8.13 -4.38
C VAL A 395 22.71 -7.44 -4.16
N VAL A 396 21.81 -8.09 -3.43
CA VAL A 396 20.48 -7.58 -3.12
C VAL A 396 20.58 -6.48 -2.07
N LEU A 397 20.09 -5.28 -2.40
CA LEU A 397 20.06 -4.12 -1.52
C LEU A 397 18.71 -3.98 -0.80
N ARG A 398 17.62 -3.96 -1.56
CA ARG A 398 16.25 -3.73 -1.06
C ARG A 398 15.30 -4.74 -1.69
N THR A 399 14.29 -5.17 -0.94
CA THR A 399 13.27 -6.14 -1.39
C THR A 399 11.85 -5.63 -1.14
N GLY A 400 10.88 -6.17 -1.84
CA GLY A 400 9.45 -5.88 -1.66
C GLY A 400 9.11 -4.39 -1.75
N PHE A 401 8.33 -3.89 -0.80
CA PHE A 401 7.89 -2.49 -0.78
C PHE A 401 8.98 -1.45 -0.50
N GLU A 402 10.19 -1.86 -0.13
CA GLU A 402 11.32 -0.94 0.04
C GLU A 402 12.12 -0.72 -1.25
N THR A 403 11.86 -1.49 -2.32
CA THR A 403 12.42 -1.24 -3.66
C THR A 403 11.86 0.03 -4.28
N ALA A 404 12.52 0.58 -5.29
CA ALA A 404 12.03 1.74 -6.04
C ALA A 404 10.62 1.50 -6.63
N GLN A 405 10.39 0.33 -7.24
CA GLN A 405 9.07 -0.09 -7.71
C GLN A 405 8.07 -0.23 -6.55
N GLY A 406 8.49 -0.80 -5.43
CA GLY A 406 7.65 -0.97 -4.24
C GLY A 406 7.18 0.35 -3.65
N GLN A 407 8.04 1.36 -3.63
CA GLN A 407 7.68 2.72 -3.19
C GLN A 407 6.65 3.36 -4.12
N LEU A 408 6.79 3.18 -5.44
CA LEU A 408 5.81 3.63 -6.42
C LEU A 408 4.47 2.91 -6.22
N MET A 409 4.48 1.59 -6.10
CA MET A 409 3.29 0.76 -5.87
C MET A 409 2.58 1.17 -4.57
N ARG A 410 3.32 1.41 -3.49
CA ARG A 410 2.77 1.92 -2.23
C ARG A 410 2.10 3.27 -2.41
N THR A 411 2.70 4.17 -3.16
CA THR A 411 2.10 5.48 -3.47
C THR A 411 0.78 5.31 -4.21
N ILE A 412 0.70 4.41 -5.18
CA ILE A 412 -0.54 4.09 -5.90
C ILE A 412 -1.59 3.51 -4.95
N LEU A 413 -1.24 2.50 -4.16
CA LEU A 413 -2.18 1.83 -3.25
C LEU A 413 -2.79 2.76 -2.19
N PHE A 414 -1.99 3.70 -1.64
CA PHE A 414 -2.43 4.56 -0.53
C PHE A 414 -2.74 6.00 -0.93
N ALA A 415 -2.51 6.40 -2.20
CA ALA A 415 -2.92 7.71 -2.69
C ALA A 415 -4.44 7.82 -2.86
N THR A 416 -5.12 6.71 -3.10
CA THR A 416 -6.53 6.64 -3.50
C THR A 416 -7.51 7.02 -2.38
N GLU A 417 -7.13 6.83 -1.10
CA GLU A 417 -8.00 7.11 0.04
C GLU A 417 -8.22 8.61 0.34
N ARG A 418 -7.55 9.51 -0.37
CA ARG A 418 -7.53 10.95 -0.05
C ARG A 418 -8.69 11.77 -0.63
N VAL A 419 -9.55 11.18 -1.45
CA VAL A 419 -10.49 11.93 -2.30
C VAL A 419 -11.92 12.02 -1.77
N LEU A 420 -12.31 11.25 -0.75
CA LEU A 420 -13.70 11.07 -0.30
C LEU A 420 -14.21 12.11 0.73
N GLY A 421 -13.85 13.38 0.63
CA GLY A 421 -14.39 14.39 1.54
C GLY A 421 -14.41 15.79 0.95
N SER A 422 -15.34 16.08 0.02
CA SER A 422 -15.54 17.49 -0.35
C SER A 422 -16.21 18.22 0.82
N SER A 423 -15.49 19.13 1.45
CA SER A 423 -16.04 20.03 2.49
C SER A 423 -17.23 20.87 1.98
N GLU A 424 -17.38 20.97 0.66
CA GLU A 424 -18.46 21.70 -0.01
C GLU A 424 -19.80 20.98 0.09
N THR A 425 -19.84 19.68 -0.17
CA THR A 425 -21.05 18.85 0.00
C THR A 425 -21.52 18.86 1.46
N GLY A 426 -20.57 18.75 2.42
CA GLY A 426 -20.92 18.84 3.84
C GLY A 426 -21.50 20.19 4.25
N ARG A 427 -20.97 21.31 3.72
CA ARG A 427 -21.51 22.65 3.96
C ARG A 427 -22.90 22.84 3.33
N PHE A 428 -23.10 22.37 2.12
CA PHE A 428 -24.39 22.40 1.44
C PHE A 428 -25.47 21.64 2.22
N ILE A 429 -25.19 20.38 2.60
CA ILE A 429 -26.09 19.55 3.42
C ILE A 429 -26.36 20.23 4.78
N GLY A 430 -25.32 20.79 5.43
CA GLY A 430 -25.47 21.52 6.68
C GLY A 430 -26.40 22.74 6.56
N THR A 431 -26.31 23.48 5.48
CA THR A 431 -27.20 24.62 5.21
C THR A 431 -28.66 24.16 5.03
N LEU A 432 -28.89 23.13 4.23
CA LEU A 432 -30.23 22.56 4.05
C LEU A 432 -30.81 21.99 5.35
N LEU A 433 -29.96 21.38 6.19
CA LEU A 433 -30.37 20.85 7.50
C LEU A 433 -30.91 21.94 8.42
N VAL A 434 -30.32 23.15 8.41
CA VAL A 434 -30.82 24.30 9.18
C VAL A 434 -32.26 24.65 8.76
N PHE A 435 -32.54 24.71 7.46
CA PHE A 435 -33.89 24.97 6.95
C PHE A 435 -34.88 23.87 7.35
N ALA A 436 -34.45 22.60 7.27
CA ALA A 436 -35.28 21.46 7.65
C ALA A 436 -35.63 21.47 9.15
N VAL A 437 -34.67 21.79 10.00
CA VAL A 437 -34.91 21.89 11.45
C VAL A 437 -35.87 23.05 11.74
N CYS A 438 -35.74 24.20 11.09
CA CYS A 438 -36.69 25.30 11.23
C CYS A 438 -38.09 24.93 10.77
N ALA A 439 -38.21 24.28 9.60
CA ALA A 439 -39.51 23.79 9.09
C ALA A 439 -40.14 22.76 10.02
N SER A 440 -39.36 21.78 10.47
CA SER A 440 -39.82 20.76 11.43
C SER A 440 -40.28 21.37 12.76
N ALA A 441 -39.53 22.35 13.30
CA ALA A 441 -39.89 23.07 14.52
C ALA A 441 -41.21 23.86 14.34
N TYR A 442 -41.41 24.48 13.18
CA TYR A 442 -42.67 25.16 12.85
C TYR A 442 -43.84 24.18 12.80
N VAL A 443 -43.69 23.06 12.09
CA VAL A 443 -44.72 22.01 11.98
C VAL A 443 -45.05 21.42 13.35
N LEU A 444 -44.03 21.18 14.18
CA LEU A 444 -44.21 20.69 15.55
C LEU A 444 -45.01 21.69 16.40
N ARG A 445 -44.63 22.98 16.35
CA ARG A 445 -45.29 24.04 17.10
C ARG A 445 -46.77 24.17 16.74
N GLU A 446 -47.07 24.22 15.44
CA GLU A 446 -48.47 24.36 14.98
C GLU A 446 -49.26 23.05 15.22
N GLY A 447 -48.67 21.89 14.99
CA GLY A 447 -49.30 20.61 15.26
C GLY A 447 -49.58 20.32 16.74
N LEU A 448 -48.81 20.88 17.67
CA LEU A 448 -49.08 20.76 19.12
C LEU A 448 -50.26 21.63 19.58
N ARG A 449 -50.68 22.64 18.79
CA ARG A 449 -51.83 23.49 19.08
C ARG A 449 -53.16 22.81 18.75
N ASP A 450 -53.13 21.80 17.89
CA ASP A 450 -54.31 21.02 17.53
C ASP A 450 -54.48 19.85 18.50
N PRO A 451 -55.56 19.83 19.34
CA PRO A 451 -55.79 18.80 20.34
C PRO A 451 -56.18 17.44 19.74
N ASP A 452 -56.73 17.44 18.50
CA ASP A 452 -57.25 16.24 17.85
C ASP A 452 -56.16 15.52 17.03
N ARG A 453 -55.01 16.15 16.87
CA ARG A 453 -53.91 15.58 16.08
C ARG A 453 -53.17 14.48 16.83
N ASN A 454 -52.97 13.34 16.16
CA ASN A 454 -52.18 12.24 16.71
C ASN A 454 -50.70 12.66 16.87
N ARG A 455 -50.26 12.72 18.12
CA ARG A 455 -48.89 13.16 18.47
C ARG A 455 -47.78 12.27 17.92
N PHE A 456 -48.06 10.96 17.77
CA PHE A 456 -47.08 10.03 17.16
C PHE A 456 -46.87 10.38 15.67
N LYS A 457 -47.95 10.54 14.92
CA LYS A 457 -47.88 10.94 13.49
C LYS A 457 -47.25 12.31 13.32
N LEU A 458 -47.47 13.26 14.24
CA LEU A 458 -46.84 14.57 14.23
C LEU A 458 -45.33 14.46 14.42
N CYS A 459 -44.85 13.71 15.40
CA CYS A 459 -43.41 13.47 15.62
C CYS A 459 -42.80 12.76 14.43
N LEU A 460 -43.45 11.74 13.88
CA LEU A 460 -42.99 11.02 12.69
C LEU A 460 -42.79 11.99 11.50
N HIS A 461 -43.79 12.86 11.23
CA HIS A 461 -43.70 13.85 10.17
C HIS A 461 -42.54 14.84 10.39
N CYS A 462 -42.30 15.28 11.62
CA CYS A 462 -41.18 16.15 11.94
C CYS A 462 -39.82 15.49 11.66
N VAL A 463 -39.68 14.19 12.00
CA VAL A 463 -38.46 13.43 11.71
C VAL A 463 -38.31 13.19 10.19
N LEU A 464 -39.42 12.88 9.49
CA LEU A 464 -39.40 12.72 8.05
C LEU A 464 -38.98 13.98 7.31
N ILE A 465 -39.40 15.18 7.75
CA ILE A 465 -38.93 16.46 7.18
C ILE A 465 -37.42 16.59 7.32
N VAL A 466 -36.86 16.28 8.48
CA VAL A 466 -35.42 16.39 8.70
C VAL A 466 -34.64 15.34 7.91
N THR A 467 -35.12 14.12 7.81
CA THR A 467 -34.43 13.04 7.10
C THR A 467 -34.54 13.15 5.57
N SER A 468 -35.60 13.79 5.05
CA SER A 468 -35.77 14.01 3.60
C SER A 468 -34.84 15.08 3.01
N VAL A 469 -34.23 15.91 3.84
CA VAL A 469 -33.27 16.93 3.40
C VAL A 469 -31.95 16.33 2.93
N VAL A 470 -31.56 15.18 3.48
CA VAL A 470 -30.42 14.41 2.98
C VAL A 470 -30.99 13.24 2.18
N PRO A 471 -31.17 13.38 0.85
CA PRO A 471 -31.78 12.33 0.05
C PRO A 471 -30.92 11.07 0.15
N PRO A 472 -31.49 9.95 0.58
CA PRO A 472 -30.74 8.70 0.71
C PRO A 472 -30.27 8.17 -0.66
N GLU A 473 -30.88 8.63 -1.75
CA GLU A 473 -30.52 8.25 -3.13
C GLU A 473 -29.27 9.02 -3.64
N LEU A 474 -28.81 10.07 -2.99
CA LEU A 474 -27.72 10.94 -3.48
C LEU A 474 -26.45 10.20 -3.92
N PRO A 475 -25.90 9.20 -3.19
CA PRO A 475 -24.74 8.45 -3.67
C PRO A 475 -25.05 7.58 -4.88
N MET A 476 -26.26 7.03 -4.97
CA MET A 476 -26.70 6.25 -6.10
C MET A 476 -26.78 7.13 -7.36
N GLU A 477 -27.34 8.32 -7.26
CA GLU A 477 -27.41 9.29 -8.37
C GLU A 477 -26.02 9.72 -8.83
N LEU A 478 -25.12 10.04 -7.88
CA LEU A 478 -23.75 10.38 -8.20
C LEU A 478 -23.02 9.24 -8.92
N SER A 479 -23.19 8.02 -8.46
CA SER A 479 -22.56 6.86 -9.08
C SER A 479 -23.19 6.52 -10.45
N LEU A 480 -24.49 6.73 -10.63
CA LEU A 480 -25.13 6.61 -11.94
C LEU A 480 -24.55 7.63 -12.93
N ALA A 481 -24.34 8.87 -12.50
CA ALA A 481 -23.68 9.90 -13.29
C ALA A 481 -22.26 9.50 -13.69
N VAL A 482 -21.47 8.97 -12.74
CA VAL A 482 -20.13 8.44 -12.99
C VAL A 482 -20.18 7.27 -13.99
N THR A 483 -21.11 6.33 -13.82
CA THR A 483 -21.27 5.17 -14.72
C THR A 483 -21.64 5.60 -16.14
N ASN A 484 -22.52 6.58 -16.30
CA ASN A 484 -22.85 7.17 -17.61
C ASN A 484 -21.63 7.85 -18.24
N SER A 485 -20.83 8.56 -17.45
CA SER A 485 -19.59 9.18 -17.93
C SER A 485 -18.57 8.14 -18.36
N LEU A 486 -18.42 7.04 -17.61
CA LEU A 486 -17.60 5.90 -18.01
C LEU A 486 -18.03 5.28 -19.33
N ALA A 487 -19.33 5.09 -19.51
CA ALA A 487 -19.88 4.55 -20.76
C ALA A 487 -19.60 5.49 -21.95
N ALA A 488 -19.66 6.80 -21.73
CA ALA A 488 -19.35 7.80 -22.75
C ALA A 488 -17.84 7.79 -23.09
N LEU A 489 -16.95 7.72 -22.08
CA LEU A 489 -15.50 7.61 -22.26
C LEU A 489 -15.12 6.33 -23.00
N ALA A 490 -15.73 5.19 -22.62
CA ALA A 490 -15.49 3.91 -23.30
C ALA A 490 -15.87 3.94 -24.78
N LYS A 491 -16.98 4.63 -25.14
CA LYS A 491 -17.35 4.85 -26.55
C LYS A 491 -16.32 5.68 -27.32
N SER A 492 -15.60 6.55 -26.62
CA SER A 492 -14.51 7.37 -27.17
C SER A 492 -13.15 6.67 -27.10
N ALA A 493 -13.10 5.38 -26.82
CA ALA A 493 -11.88 4.58 -26.61
C ALA A 493 -10.96 5.12 -25.49
N VAL A 494 -11.52 5.82 -24.50
CA VAL A 494 -10.81 6.28 -23.30
C VAL A 494 -11.10 5.31 -22.16
N TYR A 495 -10.06 4.63 -21.69
CA TYR A 495 -10.16 3.71 -20.56
C TYR A 495 -9.88 4.44 -19.25
N CYS A 496 -10.83 4.40 -18.31
CA CYS A 496 -10.72 5.04 -17.01
C CYS A 496 -10.46 3.98 -15.93
N THR A 497 -9.31 4.07 -15.26
CA THR A 497 -8.92 3.15 -14.18
C THR A 497 -9.50 3.51 -12.82
N GLU A 498 -9.82 4.80 -12.59
CA GLU A 498 -10.28 5.31 -11.30
C GLU A 498 -11.58 6.11 -11.46
N PRO A 499 -12.75 5.42 -11.53
CA PRO A 499 -14.05 6.04 -11.83
C PRO A 499 -14.44 7.18 -10.91
N PHE A 500 -14.12 7.09 -9.63
CA PHE A 500 -14.47 8.12 -8.63
C PHE A 500 -13.78 9.46 -8.87
N ARG A 501 -12.70 9.51 -9.65
CA ARG A 501 -12.02 10.77 -10.02
C ARG A 501 -12.75 11.54 -11.12
N ILE A 502 -13.68 10.92 -11.82
CA ILE A 502 -14.45 11.58 -12.88
C ILE A 502 -15.21 12.80 -12.34
N ALA A 503 -15.74 12.71 -11.12
CA ALA A 503 -16.44 13.82 -10.48
C ALA A 503 -15.57 15.08 -10.29
N PHE A 504 -14.22 14.92 -10.23
CA PHE A 504 -13.27 16.03 -10.09
C PHE A 504 -12.71 16.51 -11.42
N ALA A 505 -12.90 15.75 -12.51
CA ALA A 505 -12.37 16.09 -13.83
C ALA A 505 -12.93 17.41 -14.38
N GLY A 506 -14.13 17.83 -13.94
CA GLY A 506 -14.74 19.10 -14.32
C GLY A 506 -14.15 20.33 -13.64
N ALA A 507 -13.30 20.17 -12.63
CA ALA A 507 -12.71 21.25 -11.83
C ALA A 507 -11.18 21.34 -12.00
N LEU A 508 -10.66 20.96 -13.18
CA LEU A 508 -9.24 20.99 -13.48
C LEU A 508 -8.80 22.42 -13.88
N ASP A 509 -7.78 22.94 -13.19
CA ASP A 509 -7.12 24.20 -13.53
C ASP A 509 -5.83 23.96 -14.36
N VAL A 510 -5.16 22.84 -14.14
CA VAL A 510 -3.87 22.50 -14.78
C VAL A 510 -3.91 21.06 -15.26
N CYS A 511 -3.45 20.83 -16.50
CA CYS A 511 -3.26 19.50 -17.08
C CYS A 511 -1.78 19.27 -17.37
N CYS A 512 -1.19 18.24 -16.77
CA CYS A 512 0.19 17.84 -16.98
C CYS A 512 0.22 16.59 -17.87
N PHE A 513 1.00 16.65 -18.95
CA PHE A 513 1.17 15.53 -19.87
C PHE A 513 2.56 14.94 -19.69
N ASP A 514 2.63 13.61 -19.70
CA ASP A 514 3.90 12.91 -19.84
C ASP A 514 4.41 13.04 -21.28
N LYS A 515 5.75 13.05 -21.47
CA LYS A 515 6.36 13.17 -22.79
C LYS A 515 6.39 11.82 -23.50
N THR A 516 7.03 10.84 -22.87
CA THR A 516 7.35 9.53 -23.47
C THR A 516 6.12 8.62 -23.43
N GLY A 517 5.73 8.04 -24.55
CA GLY A 517 4.55 7.18 -24.65
C GLY A 517 3.19 7.92 -24.64
N THR A 518 3.17 9.25 -24.38
CA THR A 518 1.96 10.08 -24.38
C THR A 518 2.01 11.13 -25.49
N LEU A 519 2.98 12.05 -25.47
CA LEU A 519 3.20 13.05 -26.51
C LEU A 519 4.11 12.52 -27.64
N THR A 520 4.96 11.57 -27.33
CA THR A 520 5.82 10.85 -28.27
C THR A 520 5.52 9.36 -28.25
N SER A 521 5.95 8.64 -29.29
CA SER A 521 5.94 7.17 -29.26
C SER A 521 7.03 6.63 -28.33
N ASP A 522 6.86 5.40 -27.84
CA ASP A 522 7.86 4.68 -27.04
C ASP A 522 9.02 4.16 -27.91
N GLU A 523 8.84 4.09 -29.23
CA GLU A 523 9.82 3.59 -30.18
C GLU A 523 10.59 4.74 -30.85
N LEU A 524 11.92 4.65 -30.78
CA LEU A 524 12.82 5.56 -31.51
C LEU A 524 12.90 5.10 -32.94
N ALA A 525 12.40 5.92 -33.88
CA ALA A 525 12.50 5.68 -35.30
C ALA A 525 13.60 6.58 -35.92
N VAL A 526 14.56 5.97 -36.59
CA VAL A 526 15.58 6.71 -37.36
C VAL A 526 14.90 7.30 -38.58
N ARG A 527 14.80 8.63 -38.66
CA ARG A 527 14.21 9.34 -39.81
C ARG A 527 15.22 9.78 -40.83
N GLY A 528 16.50 9.81 -40.47
CA GLY A 528 17.58 10.21 -41.38
C GLY A 528 18.90 10.42 -40.65
N VAL A 529 19.95 10.49 -41.39
CA VAL A 529 21.30 10.79 -40.91
C VAL A 529 21.71 12.14 -41.51
N ALA A 530 21.97 13.12 -40.65
CA ALA A 530 22.40 14.45 -41.06
C ALA A 530 23.94 14.46 -41.25
N CYS A 531 24.41 13.91 -42.36
CA CYS A 531 25.82 13.91 -42.76
C CYS A 531 25.94 14.32 -44.20
N GLU A 532 27.14 14.68 -44.62
CA GLU A 532 27.43 14.84 -46.04
C GLU A 532 27.24 13.51 -46.83
N PRO A 533 26.82 13.55 -48.10
CA PRO A 533 26.35 12.35 -48.83
C PRO A 533 27.31 11.16 -48.87
N LEU A 534 28.61 11.38 -48.70
CA LEU A 534 29.63 10.31 -48.70
C LEU A 534 29.73 9.56 -47.37
N ASP A 535 29.43 10.23 -46.28
CA ASP A 535 29.53 9.62 -44.92
C ASP A 535 28.24 8.88 -44.53
N ALA A 536 27.11 9.28 -45.11
CA ALA A 536 25.81 8.62 -44.88
C ALA A 536 25.80 7.16 -45.33
N LEU A 537 26.55 6.81 -46.40
CA LEU A 537 26.63 5.44 -46.91
C LEU A 537 27.53 4.54 -46.04
N ALA A 538 28.49 5.11 -45.33
CA ALA A 538 29.36 4.39 -44.40
C ALA A 538 28.67 4.08 -43.06
N LEU A 539 27.76 4.95 -42.62
CA LEU A 539 26.99 4.78 -41.38
C LEU A 539 25.74 3.89 -41.54
N ALA A 540 25.27 3.68 -42.79
CA ALA A 540 24.12 2.80 -43.08
C ALA A 540 24.51 1.33 -43.29
N LYS A 541 25.80 0.98 -43.26
CA LYS A 541 26.33 -0.39 -43.22
C LYS A 541 26.70 -0.81 -41.83
#